data_b09fe3512bf34caabea829ffdb868793
#
_entry.id   b09fe3512bf34caabea829ffdb868793
#
_cell.length_a   1.000
_cell.length_b   1.000
_cell.length_c   1.000
_cell.angle_alpha   90.00
_cell.angle_beta   90.00
_cell.angle_gamma   90.00
#
_symmetry.space_group_name_H-M   'P 1'
#
loop_
_entity.id
_entity.type
_entity.pdbx_description
1 polymer ?
#
loop_
_entity_poly.entity_id
_entity_poly.type
_entity_poly.pdbx_seq_one_letter_code
_entity_poly.pdbx_strand_id
1 'polypeptide(L)'
;PMELPYLAFFGLKEEPFSTVPSPRYFFLTAMHSTALEKTAYVVGARKGLAVVHGDTGTGKSSLARLLHQKFLDAGFLSSLLVNPSYPTPNSLLRTIAQELGTPSTSRSFKGTLDLLKDHLWAKAAVDGQTVVLIIDEAQTLRPSLLELLRQLINFETNDSKLLQLVLFAQDELRNTLARPSLRNFRSRIVMASTLERLSLDELHAMLKFRWQVASGGADHPFTAEAVAAIFEHAQGMPREANILADNSLLLAFHQQQHSIAANLVHSVAQDRKENLGRKEAEHDER
;
A
#
# COMPACT_ATOMS: atom_id res chain seq x y z
N PRO A 1 2.67 -23.34 -12.97
CA PRO A 1 3.60 -22.29 -12.59
C PRO A 1 5.01 -22.83 -12.78
N MET A 2 5.89 -22.00 -13.38
CA MET A 2 7.30 -22.36 -13.52
C MET A 2 7.93 -22.32 -12.12
N GLU A 3 8.52 -23.41 -11.66
CA GLU A 3 9.22 -23.43 -10.38
C GLU A 3 10.45 -22.52 -10.46
N LEU A 4 10.63 -21.67 -9.43
CA LEU A 4 11.82 -20.82 -9.35
C LEU A 4 13.05 -21.69 -9.09
N PRO A 5 14.09 -21.64 -9.95
CA PRO A 5 15.16 -22.62 -9.95
C PRO A 5 16.00 -22.62 -8.65
N TYR A 6 16.05 -21.51 -7.93
CA TYR A 6 16.83 -21.36 -6.70
C TYR A 6 16.14 -21.90 -5.44
N LEU A 7 14.82 -22.20 -5.46
CA LEU A 7 14.08 -22.60 -4.27
C LEU A 7 14.66 -23.89 -3.66
N ALA A 8 14.80 -24.92 -4.47
CA ALA A 8 15.37 -26.20 -4.02
C ALA A 8 16.83 -26.05 -3.57
N PHE A 9 17.62 -25.22 -4.26
CA PHE A 9 19.01 -24.96 -3.95
C PHE A 9 19.21 -24.36 -2.56
N PHE A 10 18.34 -23.42 -2.16
CA PHE A 10 18.38 -22.77 -0.85
C PHE A 10 17.46 -23.42 0.19
N GLY A 11 16.79 -24.53 -0.12
CA GLY A 11 15.87 -25.20 0.79
C GLY A 11 14.60 -24.38 1.12
N LEU A 12 14.15 -23.55 0.18
CA LEU A 12 12.97 -22.70 0.33
C LEU A 12 11.70 -23.44 -0.12
N LYS A 13 10.60 -23.19 0.56
CA LYS A 13 9.28 -23.72 0.21
C LYS A 13 8.55 -22.81 -0.78
N GLU A 14 8.86 -21.51 -0.77
CA GLU A 14 8.23 -20.47 -1.57
C GLU A 14 9.17 -19.27 -1.72
N GLU A 15 8.81 -18.34 -2.61
CA GLU A 15 9.59 -17.12 -2.90
C GLU A 15 9.63 -16.16 -1.69
N PRO A 16 10.83 -15.87 -1.12
CA PRO A 16 10.92 -15.01 0.06
C PRO A 16 10.76 -13.52 -0.27
N PHE A 17 11.19 -13.08 -1.46
CA PHE A 17 11.34 -11.66 -1.79
C PHE A 17 10.40 -11.19 -2.90
N SER A 18 9.23 -11.83 -3.04
CA SER A 18 8.20 -11.38 -3.97
C SER A 18 7.82 -9.91 -3.73
N THR A 19 7.66 -9.18 -4.82
CA THR A 19 7.20 -7.78 -4.80
C THR A 19 5.68 -7.65 -4.76
N VAL A 20 4.95 -8.77 -4.89
CA VAL A 20 3.50 -8.79 -4.77
C VAL A 20 3.10 -8.60 -3.31
N PRO A 21 2.24 -7.61 -2.99
CA PRO A 21 1.80 -7.37 -1.63
C PRO A 21 1.10 -8.60 -1.03
N SER A 22 1.65 -9.13 0.05
CA SER A 22 1.07 -10.24 0.81
C SER A 22 1.14 -9.92 2.31
N PRO A 23 0.02 -9.99 3.05
CA PRO A 23 0.01 -9.77 4.49
C PRO A 23 0.95 -10.71 5.25
N ARG A 24 1.12 -11.94 4.79
CA ARG A 24 1.99 -12.95 5.40
C ARG A 24 3.48 -12.56 5.38
N TYR A 25 3.91 -11.88 4.32
CA TYR A 25 5.29 -11.42 4.11
C TYR A 25 5.51 -9.97 4.50
N PHE A 26 4.52 -9.33 5.12
CA PHE A 26 4.61 -7.93 5.49
C PHE A 26 5.29 -7.77 6.85
N PHE A 27 6.54 -7.28 6.82
CA PHE A 27 7.29 -6.95 8.03
C PHE A 27 6.81 -5.61 8.59
N LEU A 28 6.18 -5.66 9.76
CA LEU A 28 5.67 -4.48 10.46
C LEU A 28 6.78 -3.83 11.28
N THR A 29 7.25 -2.65 10.86
CA THR A 29 8.09 -1.79 11.71
C THR A 29 7.25 -1.05 12.75
N ALA A 30 7.91 -0.41 13.73
CA ALA A 30 7.24 0.46 14.70
C ALA A 30 6.40 1.56 14.03
N MET A 31 6.90 2.12 12.94
CA MET A 31 6.23 3.13 12.14
C MET A 31 4.96 2.59 11.45
N HIS A 32 5.03 1.40 10.85
CA HIS A 32 3.86 0.73 10.28
C HIS A 32 2.80 0.44 11.33
N SER A 33 3.21 -0.04 12.52
CA SER A 33 2.32 -0.30 13.65
C SER A 33 1.63 0.98 14.12
N THR A 34 2.38 2.07 14.26
CA THR A 34 1.83 3.39 14.64
C THR A 34 0.81 3.90 13.60
N ALA A 35 1.13 3.78 12.30
CA ALA A 35 0.21 4.19 11.24
C ALA A 35 -1.07 3.35 11.23
N LEU A 36 -0.94 2.04 11.45
CA LEU A 36 -2.05 1.10 11.57
C LEU A 36 -2.95 1.46 12.76
N GLU A 37 -2.38 1.67 13.95
CA GLU A 37 -3.13 2.01 15.17
C GLU A 37 -3.88 3.34 15.03
N LYS A 38 -3.19 4.38 14.54
CA LYS A 38 -3.79 5.69 14.27
C LYS A 38 -4.96 5.60 13.29
N THR A 39 -4.79 4.86 12.21
CA THR A 39 -5.84 4.68 11.19
C THR A 39 -7.01 3.87 11.76
N ALA A 40 -6.73 2.78 12.46
CA ALA A 40 -7.75 1.96 13.11
C ALA A 40 -8.55 2.75 14.15
N TYR A 41 -7.89 3.65 14.90
CA TYR A 41 -8.55 4.54 15.84
C TYR A 41 -9.53 5.51 15.15
N VAL A 42 -9.10 6.17 14.05
CA VAL A 42 -9.99 7.09 13.31
C VAL A 42 -11.23 6.38 12.78
N VAL A 43 -11.02 5.18 12.19
CA VAL A 43 -12.11 4.37 11.62
C VAL A 43 -13.02 3.80 12.71
N GLY A 44 -12.47 3.19 13.76
CA GLY A 44 -13.23 2.60 14.85
C GLY A 44 -14.03 3.62 15.65
N ALA A 45 -13.47 4.81 15.86
CA ALA A 45 -14.16 5.94 16.51
C ALA A 45 -15.06 6.76 15.55
N ARG A 46 -15.23 6.30 14.31
CA ARG A 46 -16.10 6.93 13.28
C ARG A 46 -15.84 8.42 13.06
N LYS A 47 -14.56 8.83 13.04
CA LYS A 47 -14.13 10.23 12.93
C LYS A 47 -14.01 10.76 11.51
N GLY A 48 -14.07 9.90 10.50
CA GLY A 48 -14.13 10.28 9.08
C GLY A 48 -12.87 9.95 8.31
N LEU A 49 -11.87 10.84 8.18
CA LEU A 49 -10.78 10.74 7.23
C LEU A 49 -9.41 10.58 7.88
N ALA A 50 -8.71 9.50 7.50
CA ALA A 50 -7.29 9.30 7.77
C ALA A 50 -6.48 9.26 6.46
N VAL A 51 -5.23 9.72 6.49
CA VAL A 51 -4.32 9.70 5.34
C VAL A 51 -2.97 9.09 5.75
N VAL A 52 -2.46 8.17 4.93
CA VAL A 52 -1.14 7.57 5.10
C VAL A 52 -0.30 7.91 3.88
N HIS A 53 0.74 8.70 4.09
CA HIS A 53 1.70 9.10 3.06
C HIS A 53 2.95 8.21 3.06
N GLY A 54 3.69 8.23 1.97
CA GLY A 54 5.02 7.62 1.87
C GLY A 54 5.47 7.48 0.42
N ASP A 55 6.76 7.33 0.21
CA ASP A 55 7.36 7.07 -1.10
C ASP A 55 6.87 5.76 -1.73
N THR A 56 7.05 5.63 -3.04
CA THR A 56 6.80 4.36 -3.74
C THR A 56 7.64 3.24 -3.11
N GLY A 57 7.00 2.11 -2.77
CA GLY A 57 7.72 0.94 -2.23
C GLY A 57 7.92 0.92 -0.71
N THR A 58 7.42 1.90 0.05
CA THR A 58 7.47 1.93 1.53
C THR A 58 6.51 0.98 2.24
N GLY A 59 5.68 0.22 1.51
CA GLY A 59 4.75 -0.74 2.09
C GLY A 59 3.30 -0.26 2.23
N LYS A 60 2.93 0.91 1.67
CA LYS A 60 1.55 1.46 1.70
C LYS A 60 0.50 0.45 1.28
N SER A 61 0.66 -0.17 0.11
CA SER A 61 -0.32 -1.13 -0.42
C SER A 61 -0.43 -2.40 0.43
N SER A 62 0.66 -2.83 1.06
CA SER A 62 0.63 -3.96 2.02
C SER A 62 -0.11 -3.58 3.29
N LEU A 63 0.12 -2.36 3.82
CA LEU A 63 -0.59 -1.85 4.99
C LEU A 63 -2.08 -1.63 4.70
N ALA A 64 -2.43 -1.13 3.50
CA ALA A 64 -3.82 -0.98 3.06
C ALA A 64 -4.57 -2.32 3.05
N ARG A 65 -3.95 -3.38 2.50
CA ARG A 65 -4.52 -4.74 2.49
C ARG A 65 -4.65 -5.32 3.89
N LEU A 66 -3.65 -5.11 4.74
CA LEU A 66 -3.68 -5.56 6.14
C LEU A 66 -4.80 -4.87 6.92
N LEU A 67 -4.97 -3.55 6.76
CA LEU A 67 -6.06 -2.80 7.37
C LEU A 67 -7.43 -3.27 6.87
N HIS A 68 -7.56 -3.46 5.55
CA HIS A 68 -8.79 -3.97 4.95
C HIS A 68 -9.20 -5.32 5.58
N GLN A 69 -8.26 -6.27 5.65
CA GLN A 69 -8.52 -7.57 6.26
C GLN A 69 -8.90 -7.43 7.75
N LYS A 70 -8.15 -6.62 8.52
CA LYS A 70 -8.47 -6.40 9.94
C LYS A 70 -9.87 -5.78 10.13
N PHE A 71 -10.32 -4.89 9.26
CA PHE A 71 -11.66 -4.32 9.35
C PHE A 71 -12.74 -5.35 8.98
N LEU A 72 -12.51 -6.21 7.99
CA LEU A 72 -13.41 -7.32 7.69
C LEU A 72 -13.51 -8.29 8.87
N ASP A 73 -12.38 -8.67 9.48
CA ASP A 73 -12.33 -9.56 10.65
C ASP A 73 -13.04 -8.95 11.87
N ALA A 74 -13.05 -7.60 11.97
CA ALA A 74 -13.79 -6.87 13.00
C ALA A 74 -15.29 -6.68 12.69
N GLY A 75 -15.79 -7.23 11.57
CA GLY A 75 -17.20 -7.13 11.17
C GLY A 75 -17.58 -5.80 10.52
N PHE A 76 -16.61 -4.98 10.12
CA PHE A 76 -16.87 -3.73 9.39
C PHE A 76 -17.23 -4.01 7.93
N LEU A 77 -18.05 -3.14 7.34
CA LEU A 77 -18.24 -3.12 5.89
C LEU A 77 -17.05 -2.37 5.27
N SER A 78 -16.05 -3.12 4.82
CA SER A 78 -14.80 -2.57 4.30
C SER A 78 -14.67 -2.81 2.81
N SER A 79 -14.27 -1.78 2.06
CA SER A 79 -13.90 -1.88 0.64
C SER A 79 -12.53 -1.26 0.39
N LEU A 80 -11.76 -1.86 -0.53
CA LEU A 80 -10.43 -1.40 -0.94
C LEU A 80 -10.41 -1.13 -2.44
N LEU A 81 -10.32 0.15 -2.81
CA LEU A 81 -10.08 0.59 -4.18
C LEU A 81 -8.58 0.73 -4.42
N VAL A 82 -8.08 -0.05 -5.36
CA VAL A 82 -6.67 0.00 -5.78
C VAL A 82 -6.58 0.75 -7.11
N ASN A 83 -5.65 1.70 -7.20
CA ASN A 83 -5.35 2.44 -8.41
C ASN A 83 -6.57 3.18 -9.02
N PRO A 84 -7.14 4.19 -8.33
CA PRO A 84 -8.42 4.82 -8.66
C PRO A 84 -8.31 5.78 -9.85
N SER A 85 -8.25 5.25 -11.06
CA SER A 85 -8.26 6.04 -12.30
C SER A 85 -9.68 6.15 -12.86
N TYR A 86 -10.39 7.21 -12.50
CA TYR A 86 -11.77 7.46 -12.93
C TYR A 86 -11.89 8.72 -13.78
N PRO A 87 -12.59 8.66 -14.93
CA PRO A 87 -12.74 9.81 -15.82
C PRO A 87 -13.63 10.92 -15.23
N THR A 88 -14.61 10.57 -14.40
CA THR A 88 -15.59 11.51 -13.84
C THR A 88 -15.93 11.20 -12.38
N PRO A 89 -16.41 12.19 -11.60
CA PRO A 89 -16.96 11.93 -10.27
C PRO A 89 -18.11 10.90 -10.28
N ASN A 90 -18.94 10.89 -11.32
CA ASN A 90 -20.04 9.94 -11.42
C ASN A 90 -19.54 8.50 -11.56
N SER A 91 -18.49 8.26 -12.34
CA SER A 91 -17.92 6.91 -12.47
C SER A 91 -17.33 6.42 -11.15
N LEU A 92 -16.59 7.27 -10.40
CA LEU A 92 -16.10 6.93 -9.08
C LEU A 92 -17.24 6.68 -8.08
N LEU A 93 -18.27 7.55 -8.07
CA LEU A 93 -19.44 7.38 -7.18
C LEU A 93 -20.15 6.04 -7.41
N ARG A 94 -20.35 5.66 -8.66
CA ARG A 94 -20.98 4.37 -8.99
C ARG A 94 -20.15 3.19 -8.54
N THR A 95 -18.83 3.24 -8.73
CA THR A 95 -17.94 2.19 -8.24
C THR A 95 -17.98 2.11 -6.72
N ILE A 96 -17.89 3.23 -6.00
CA ILE A 96 -17.99 3.24 -4.53
C ILE A 96 -19.32 2.64 -4.08
N ALA A 97 -20.43 3.00 -4.70
CA ALA A 97 -21.76 2.48 -4.35
C ALA A 97 -21.82 0.95 -4.55
N GLN A 98 -21.27 0.43 -5.66
CA GLN A 98 -21.21 -1.00 -5.94
C GLN A 98 -20.32 -1.75 -4.95
N GLU A 99 -19.12 -1.24 -4.70
CA GLU A 99 -18.13 -1.84 -3.78
C GLU A 99 -18.64 -1.87 -2.32
N LEU A 100 -19.43 -0.88 -1.90
CA LEU A 100 -20.06 -0.86 -0.58
C LEU A 100 -21.39 -1.62 -0.54
N GLY A 101 -21.77 -2.32 -1.63
CA GLY A 101 -22.95 -3.19 -1.67
C GLY A 101 -24.27 -2.46 -1.75
N THR A 102 -24.32 -1.22 -2.30
CA THR A 102 -25.59 -0.54 -2.56
C THR A 102 -26.43 -1.38 -3.55
N PRO A 103 -27.71 -1.70 -3.23
CA PRO A 103 -28.51 -2.64 -4.02
C PRO A 103 -28.72 -2.25 -5.48
N SER A 104 -28.67 -0.96 -5.77
CA SER A 104 -28.82 -0.41 -7.13
C SER A 104 -28.03 0.89 -7.29
N THR A 105 -27.78 1.27 -8.55
CA THR A 105 -27.24 2.59 -8.91
C THR A 105 -28.17 3.26 -9.92
N SER A 106 -28.33 4.58 -9.80
CA SER A 106 -29.08 5.38 -10.76
C SER A 106 -28.22 5.76 -11.97
N ARG A 107 -28.84 6.13 -13.10
CA ARG A 107 -28.14 6.74 -14.23
C ARG A 107 -27.66 8.17 -13.90
N SER A 108 -28.37 8.89 -13.03
CA SER A 108 -28.00 10.24 -12.61
C SER A 108 -27.03 10.22 -11.42
N PHE A 109 -26.16 11.22 -11.36
CA PHE A 109 -25.25 11.44 -10.23
C PHE A 109 -26.03 11.57 -8.91
N LYS A 110 -27.04 12.45 -8.89
CA LYS A 110 -27.86 12.69 -7.69
C LYS A 110 -28.57 11.42 -7.23
N GLY A 111 -29.18 10.67 -8.16
CA GLY A 111 -29.87 9.45 -7.78
C GLY A 111 -28.93 8.38 -7.20
N THR A 112 -27.71 8.23 -7.74
CA THR A 112 -26.70 7.32 -7.15
C THR A 112 -26.24 7.82 -5.77
N LEU A 113 -26.07 9.13 -5.60
CA LEU A 113 -25.66 9.73 -4.33
C LEU A 113 -26.70 9.52 -3.25
N ASP A 114 -27.99 9.70 -3.59
CA ASP A 114 -29.11 9.51 -2.66
C ASP A 114 -29.22 8.03 -2.23
N LEU A 115 -29.16 7.11 -3.19
CA LEU A 115 -29.17 5.65 -2.92
C LEU A 115 -28.00 5.22 -2.03
N LEU A 116 -26.78 5.73 -2.29
CA LEU A 116 -25.63 5.44 -1.47
C LEU A 116 -25.80 5.99 -0.05
N LYS A 117 -26.31 7.22 0.07
CA LYS A 117 -26.59 7.84 1.39
C LYS A 117 -27.58 7.01 2.20
N ASP A 118 -28.68 6.57 1.59
CA ASP A 118 -29.69 5.74 2.25
C ASP A 118 -29.10 4.39 2.68
N HIS A 119 -28.26 3.77 1.83
CA HIS A 119 -27.57 2.54 2.15
C HIS A 119 -26.57 2.73 3.32
N LEU A 120 -25.75 3.78 3.30
CA LEU A 120 -24.84 4.11 4.39
C LEU A 120 -25.59 4.39 5.69
N TRP A 121 -26.73 5.06 5.62
CA TRP A 121 -27.59 5.29 6.78
C TRP A 121 -28.09 3.97 7.38
N ALA A 122 -28.65 3.08 6.54
CA ALA A 122 -29.10 1.76 6.97
C ALA A 122 -27.97 0.98 7.65
N LYS A 123 -26.78 0.93 7.02
CA LYS A 123 -25.61 0.20 7.57
C LYS A 123 -25.05 0.83 8.83
N ALA A 124 -24.76 2.12 8.82
CA ALA A 124 -24.02 2.77 9.90
C ALA A 124 -24.92 3.25 11.06
N ALA A 125 -26.12 3.78 10.76
CA ALA A 125 -27.01 4.32 11.78
C ALA A 125 -27.99 3.29 12.31
N VAL A 126 -28.54 2.41 11.46
CA VAL A 126 -29.54 1.40 11.89
C VAL A 126 -28.86 0.11 12.32
N ASP A 127 -28.01 -0.49 11.46
CA ASP A 127 -27.34 -1.77 11.75
C ASP A 127 -26.17 -1.59 12.74
N GLY A 128 -25.72 -0.36 13.01
CA GLY A 128 -24.57 -0.07 13.87
C GLY A 128 -23.22 -0.49 13.25
N GLN A 129 -23.19 -0.87 11.98
CA GLN A 129 -21.99 -1.35 11.30
C GLN A 129 -21.08 -0.19 10.89
N THR A 130 -19.78 -0.26 11.18
CA THR A 130 -18.83 0.72 10.67
C THR A 130 -18.55 0.47 9.20
N VAL A 131 -18.72 1.51 8.36
CA VAL A 131 -18.48 1.46 6.93
C VAL A 131 -17.18 2.18 6.62
N VAL A 132 -16.25 1.53 5.93
CA VAL A 132 -14.94 2.09 5.58
C VAL A 132 -14.59 1.86 4.12
N LEU A 133 -14.15 2.93 3.47
CA LEU A 133 -13.57 2.92 2.13
C LEU A 133 -12.09 3.20 2.22
N ILE A 134 -11.27 2.28 1.79
CA ILE A 134 -9.81 2.44 1.67
C ILE A 134 -9.50 2.69 0.20
N ILE A 135 -8.70 3.71 -0.08
CA ILE A 135 -8.23 4.04 -1.42
C ILE A 135 -6.71 4.02 -1.42
N ASP A 136 -6.13 3.10 -2.19
CA ASP A 136 -4.68 3.05 -2.45
C ASP A 136 -4.33 3.86 -3.69
N GLU A 137 -3.10 4.37 -3.79
CA GLU A 137 -2.63 5.25 -4.87
C GLU A 137 -3.48 6.53 -5.04
N ALA A 138 -3.94 7.10 -3.92
CA ALA A 138 -4.85 8.25 -3.93
C ALA A 138 -4.25 9.55 -4.51
N GLN A 139 -2.93 9.63 -4.74
CA GLN A 139 -2.31 10.76 -5.47
C GLN A 139 -2.78 10.85 -6.93
N THR A 140 -3.34 9.76 -7.50
CA THR A 140 -3.91 9.76 -8.85
C THR A 140 -5.27 10.44 -8.94
N LEU A 141 -5.90 10.72 -7.78
CA LEU A 141 -7.21 11.38 -7.71
C LEU A 141 -7.10 12.87 -8.09
N ARG A 142 -7.84 13.24 -9.13
CA ARG A 142 -7.99 14.65 -9.51
C ARG A 142 -8.79 15.44 -8.46
N PRO A 143 -8.64 16.78 -8.39
CA PRO A 143 -9.39 17.61 -7.43
C PRO A 143 -10.91 17.41 -7.42
N SER A 144 -11.52 17.16 -8.58
CA SER A 144 -12.97 16.88 -8.69
C SER A 144 -13.39 15.56 -8.03
N LEU A 145 -12.51 14.55 -8.01
CA LEU A 145 -12.75 13.27 -7.34
C LEU A 145 -12.57 13.41 -5.84
N LEU A 146 -11.57 14.19 -5.38
CA LEU A 146 -11.40 14.51 -3.96
C LEU A 146 -12.60 15.30 -3.43
N GLU A 147 -13.17 16.20 -4.22
CA GLU A 147 -14.38 16.95 -3.82
C GLU A 147 -15.60 16.02 -3.69
N LEU A 148 -15.76 15.00 -4.54
CA LEU A 148 -16.77 13.96 -4.34
C LEU A 148 -16.54 13.23 -3.01
N LEU A 149 -15.32 12.78 -2.73
CA LEU A 149 -15.00 12.12 -1.47
C LEU A 149 -15.32 13.00 -0.26
N ARG A 150 -15.05 14.32 -0.35
CA ARG A 150 -15.44 15.28 0.68
C ARG A 150 -16.96 15.31 0.91
N GLN A 151 -17.76 15.23 -0.16
CA GLN A 151 -19.21 15.17 -0.04
C GLN A 151 -19.65 13.89 0.69
N LEU A 152 -19.04 12.74 0.37
CA LEU A 152 -19.39 11.46 0.99
C LEU A 152 -19.04 11.42 2.48
N ILE A 153 -17.89 11.94 2.91
CA ILE A 153 -17.51 11.97 4.34
C ILE A 153 -18.31 13.01 5.15
N ASN A 154 -19.07 13.88 4.49
CA ASN A 154 -20.00 14.78 5.17
C ASN A 154 -21.33 14.10 5.54
N PHE A 155 -21.59 12.88 5.08
CA PHE A 155 -22.73 12.12 5.55
C PHE A 155 -22.50 11.71 7.02
N GLU A 156 -23.34 12.22 7.89
CA GLU A 156 -23.21 12.05 9.34
C GLU A 156 -24.57 11.96 10.02
N THR A 157 -24.58 11.33 11.18
CA THR A 157 -25.62 11.46 12.20
C THR A 157 -25.26 12.63 13.12
N ASN A 158 -25.99 12.81 14.22
CA ASN A 158 -25.62 13.80 15.24
C ASN A 158 -24.26 13.47 15.90
N ASP A 159 -23.86 12.20 15.94
CA ASP A 159 -22.76 11.73 16.78
C ASP A 159 -21.58 11.14 15.97
N SER A 160 -21.78 10.76 14.71
CA SER A 160 -20.75 10.04 13.95
C SER A 160 -20.88 10.17 12.43
N LYS A 161 -19.76 9.97 11.74
CA LYS A 161 -19.72 9.87 10.27
C LYS A 161 -20.27 8.52 9.81
N LEU A 162 -21.09 8.53 8.75
CA LEU A 162 -21.64 7.29 8.14
C LEU A 162 -20.58 6.51 7.38
N LEU A 163 -19.63 7.22 6.75
CA LEU A 163 -18.53 6.63 5.97
C LEU A 163 -17.19 7.07 6.54
N GLN A 164 -16.31 6.10 6.76
CA GLN A 164 -14.90 6.33 7.07
C GLN A 164 -14.08 6.22 5.80
N LEU A 165 -13.11 7.10 5.64
CA LEU A 165 -12.24 7.12 4.46
C LEU A 165 -10.77 7.01 4.90
N VAL A 166 -10.04 6.12 4.26
CA VAL A 166 -8.59 5.98 4.44
C VAL A 166 -7.91 6.13 3.10
N LEU A 167 -7.03 7.09 2.97
CA LEU A 167 -6.25 7.33 1.76
C LEU A 167 -4.80 6.92 1.98
N PHE A 168 -4.29 6.05 1.12
CA PHE A 168 -2.87 5.76 0.97
C PHE A 168 -2.36 6.49 -0.27
N ALA A 169 -1.31 7.28 -0.11
CA ALA A 169 -0.84 8.14 -1.20
C ALA A 169 0.67 8.39 -1.14
N GLN A 170 1.23 8.76 -2.28
CA GLN A 170 2.57 9.33 -2.39
C GLN A 170 2.53 10.84 -2.04
N ASP A 171 3.70 11.45 -1.90
CA ASP A 171 3.82 12.85 -1.46
C ASP A 171 3.21 13.87 -2.44
N GLU A 172 2.97 13.48 -3.70
CA GLU A 172 2.23 14.27 -4.68
C GLU A 172 0.83 14.66 -4.21
N LEU A 173 0.18 13.79 -3.40
CA LEU A 173 -1.10 14.14 -2.80
C LEU A 173 -0.97 15.32 -1.85
N ARG A 174 0.13 15.46 -1.09
CA ARG A 174 0.38 16.61 -0.22
C ARG A 174 0.41 17.92 -1.02
N ASN A 175 1.11 17.89 -2.17
CA ASN A 175 1.19 19.05 -3.08
C ASN A 175 -0.20 19.39 -3.65
N THR A 176 -0.97 18.37 -3.99
CA THR A 176 -2.36 18.54 -4.46
C THR A 176 -3.24 19.13 -3.37
N LEU A 177 -3.18 18.61 -2.14
CA LEU A 177 -3.96 19.08 -0.99
C LEU A 177 -3.54 20.49 -0.51
N ALA A 178 -2.33 20.95 -0.82
CA ALA A 178 -1.89 22.30 -0.51
C ALA A 178 -2.63 23.39 -1.32
N ARG A 179 -3.27 23.02 -2.44
CA ARG A 179 -4.02 23.97 -3.29
C ARG A 179 -5.16 24.62 -2.49
N PRO A 180 -5.38 25.95 -2.67
CA PRO A 180 -6.45 26.67 -1.98
C PRO A 180 -7.85 26.06 -2.20
N SER A 181 -8.12 25.54 -3.41
CA SER A 181 -9.40 24.89 -3.76
C SER A 181 -9.69 23.63 -2.93
N LEU A 182 -8.69 22.98 -2.37
CA LEU A 182 -8.84 21.78 -1.55
C LEU A 182 -8.73 22.02 -0.04
N ARG A 183 -8.73 23.29 0.40
CA ARG A 183 -8.70 23.65 1.82
C ARG A 183 -9.79 22.95 2.62
N ASN A 184 -11.00 22.88 2.06
CA ASN A 184 -12.15 22.23 2.73
C ASN A 184 -12.01 20.71 2.82
N PHE A 185 -11.37 20.06 1.83
CA PHE A 185 -11.03 18.64 1.93
C PHE A 185 -9.95 18.41 3.00
N ARG A 186 -8.87 19.19 2.96
CA ARG A 186 -7.77 19.10 3.92
C ARG A 186 -8.23 19.27 5.37
N SER A 187 -9.19 20.16 5.65
CA SER A 187 -9.74 20.36 6.99
C SER A 187 -10.53 19.16 7.53
N ARG A 188 -10.85 18.16 6.69
CA ARG A 188 -11.52 16.93 7.09
C ARG A 188 -10.56 15.81 7.50
N ILE A 189 -9.27 15.97 7.24
CA ILE A 189 -8.24 15.00 7.64
C ILE A 189 -8.08 15.08 9.16
N VAL A 190 -8.51 14.02 9.83
CA VAL A 190 -8.45 13.92 11.30
C VAL A 190 -7.05 13.47 11.71
N MET A 191 -6.43 12.59 10.92
CA MET A 191 -5.11 12.06 11.23
C MET A 191 -4.32 11.77 9.95
N ALA A 192 -3.04 12.11 9.98
CA ALA A 192 -2.09 11.77 8.93
C ALA A 192 -0.89 11.04 9.53
N SER A 193 -0.39 10.04 8.79
CA SER A 193 0.82 9.29 9.11
C SER A 193 1.74 9.29 7.89
N THR A 194 3.05 9.16 8.13
CA THR A 194 4.04 9.04 7.06
C THR A 194 4.78 7.72 7.23
N LEU A 195 4.92 6.96 6.16
CA LEU A 195 5.79 5.79 6.08
C LEU A 195 7.12 6.24 5.46
N GLU A 196 8.17 6.10 6.23
CA GLU A 196 9.52 6.46 5.82
C GLU A 196 10.27 5.23 5.28
N ARG A 197 11.48 5.46 4.82
CA ARG A 197 12.40 4.40 4.41
C ARG A 197 12.88 3.63 5.62
N LEU A 198 13.19 2.34 5.45
CA LEU A 198 13.74 1.52 6.52
C LEU A 198 15.16 1.97 6.89
N SER A 199 15.50 1.87 8.16
CA SER A 199 16.89 1.87 8.61
C SER A 199 17.61 0.58 8.18
N LEU A 200 18.94 0.54 8.31
CA LEU A 200 19.72 -0.67 8.03
C LEU A 200 19.25 -1.86 8.88
N ASP A 201 19.02 -1.62 10.18
CA ASP A 201 18.58 -2.65 11.11
C ASP A 201 17.17 -3.17 10.77
N GLU A 202 16.25 -2.27 10.40
CA GLU A 202 14.89 -2.64 9.97
C GLU A 202 14.92 -3.42 8.66
N LEU A 203 15.77 -3.02 7.71
CA LEU A 203 15.93 -3.74 6.44
C LEU A 203 16.49 -5.15 6.68
N HIS A 204 17.52 -5.29 7.50
CA HIS A 204 18.05 -6.60 7.89
C HIS A 204 16.98 -7.47 8.56
N ALA A 205 16.25 -6.91 9.52
CA ALA A 205 15.14 -7.62 10.17
C ALA A 205 14.04 -8.03 9.18
N MET A 206 13.71 -7.18 8.20
CA MET A 206 12.76 -7.49 7.13
C MET A 206 13.25 -8.66 6.26
N LEU A 207 14.50 -8.64 5.80
CA LEU A 207 15.06 -9.74 5.00
C LEU A 207 15.07 -11.06 5.78
N LYS A 208 15.47 -11.03 7.05
CA LYS A 208 15.45 -12.18 7.95
C LYS A 208 14.04 -12.73 8.14
N PHE A 209 13.07 -11.87 8.44
CA PHE A 209 11.66 -12.25 8.62
C PHE A 209 11.11 -12.94 7.37
N ARG A 210 11.27 -12.33 6.21
CA ARG A 210 10.76 -12.87 4.95
C ARG A 210 11.40 -14.22 4.60
N TRP A 211 12.70 -14.35 4.84
CA TRP A 211 13.41 -15.61 4.67
C TRP A 211 12.88 -16.71 5.61
N GLN A 212 12.70 -16.39 6.89
CA GLN A 212 12.18 -17.35 7.87
C GLN A 212 10.79 -17.85 7.52
N VAL A 213 9.92 -16.96 7.01
CA VAL A 213 8.59 -17.35 6.53
C VAL A 213 8.68 -18.34 5.37
N ALA A 214 9.60 -18.12 4.42
CA ALA A 214 9.76 -18.96 3.23
C ALA A 214 10.49 -20.26 3.49
N SER A 215 11.47 -20.28 4.40
CA SER A 215 12.30 -21.45 4.71
C SER A 215 11.72 -22.33 5.81
N GLY A 216 10.85 -21.78 6.66
CA GLY A 216 10.37 -22.43 7.87
C GLY A 216 11.29 -22.28 9.07
N GLY A 217 12.10 -21.21 9.13
CA GLY A 217 12.88 -20.80 10.30
C GLY A 217 14.41 -20.81 10.13
N ALA A 218 14.93 -21.16 8.95
CA ALA A 218 16.39 -21.10 8.70
C ALA A 218 16.91 -19.67 8.62
N ASP A 219 18.22 -19.50 8.81
CA ASP A 219 18.90 -18.21 8.60
C ASP A 219 19.14 -17.95 7.09
N HIS A 220 19.08 -16.68 6.69
CA HIS A 220 19.29 -16.30 5.30
C HIS A 220 20.77 -16.36 4.88
N PRO A 221 21.03 -16.55 3.57
CA PRO A 221 22.40 -16.73 3.05
C PRO A 221 23.20 -15.43 2.88
N PHE A 222 22.64 -14.26 3.15
CA PHE A 222 23.31 -12.98 2.98
C PHE A 222 24.28 -12.70 4.11
N THR A 223 25.55 -12.34 3.78
CA THR A 223 26.49 -11.85 4.77
C THR A 223 26.09 -10.45 5.27
N ALA A 224 26.68 -10.00 6.38
CA ALA A 224 26.41 -8.65 6.90
C ALA A 224 26.77 -7.56 5.87
N GLU A 225 27.86 -7.74 5.14
CA GLU A 225 28.29 -6.84 4.07
C GLU A 225 27.33 -6.88 2.86
N ALA A 226 26.74 -8.03 2.55
CA ALA A 226 25.70 -8.14 1.50
C ALA A 226 24.42 -7.38 1.92
N VAL A 227 24.00 -7.48 3.16
CA VAL A 227 22.84 -6.70 3.69
C VAL A 227 23.14 -5.21 3.62
N ALA A 228 24.35 -4.77 3.99
CA ALA A 228 24.79 -3.38 3.88
C ALA A 228 24.79 -2.89 2.41
N ALA A 229 25.24 -3.73 1.47
CA ALA A 229 25.21 -3.42 0.04
C ALA A 229 23.76 -3.33 -0.49
N ILE A 230 22.85 -4.22 -0.07
CA ILE A 230 21.43 -4.11 -0.40
C ILE A 230 20.87 -2.78 0.12
N PHE A 231 21.19 -2.40 1.37
CA PHE A 231 20.72 -1.15 1.95
C PHE A 231 21.25 0.07 1.18
N GLU A 232 22.54 0.08 0.82
CA GLU A 232 23.18 1.14 0.03
C GLU A 232 22.46 1.37 -1.30
N HIS A 233 22.22 0.29 -2.06
CA HIS A 233 21.58 0.40 -3.37
C HIS A 233 20.06 0.63 -3.29
N ALA A 234 19.37 0.03 -2.32
CA ALA A 234 17.93 0.20 -2.11
C ALA A 234 17.58 1.50 -1.39
N GLN A 235 18.54 2.20 -0.76
CA GLN A 235 18.31 3.42 0.00
C GLN A 235 17.20 3.26 1.05
N GLY A 236 17.12 2.08 1.70
CA GLY A 236 16.09 1.76 2.68
C GLY A 236 14.68 1.50 2.10
N MET A 237 14.54 1.40 0.77
CA MET A 237 13.24 1.12 0.14
C MET A 237 12.95 -0.39 0.14
N PRO A 238 11.89 -0.87 0.83
CA PRO A 238 11.57 -2.30 0.95
C PRO A 238 11.41 -3.01 -0.38
N ARG A 239 10.77 -2.37 -1.36
CA ARG A 239 10.55 -2.97 -2.69
C ARG A 239 11.86 -3.18 -3.43
N GLU A 240 12.75 -2.19 -3.45
CA GLU A 240 14.06 -2.29 -4.10
C GLU A 240 14.95 -3.31 -3.40
N ALA A 241 14.91 -3.34 -2.06
CA ALA A 241 15.65 -4.34 -1.28
C ALA A 241 15.22 -5.77 -1.63
N ASN A 242 13.90 -6.02 -1.77
CA ASN A 242 13.38 -7.32 -2.17
C ASN A 242 13.86 -7.70 -3.58
N ILE A 243 13.80 -6.77 -4.54
CA ILE A 243 14.25 -7.02 -5.91
C ILE A 243 15.74 -7.36 -5.94
N LEU A 244 16.57 -6.61 -5.21
CA LEU A 244 18.01 -6.89 -5.14
C LEU A 244 18.30 -8.24 -4.48
N ALA A 245 17.59 -8.54 -3.38
CA ALA A 245 17.74 -9.81 -2.69
C ALA A 245 17.34 -11.00 -3.57
N ASP A 246 16.21 -10.93 -4.27
CA ASP A 246 15.73 -12.00 -5.17
C ASP A 246 16.70 -12.25 -6.33
N ASN A 247 17.11 -11.18 -7.02
CA ASN A 247 18.07 -11.28 -8.11
C ASN A 247 19.44 -11.80 -7.64
N SER A 248 19.85 -11.48 -6.39
CA SER A 248 21.08 -12.00 -5.81
C SER A 248 20.98 -13.50 -5.52
N LEU A 249 19.83 -14.00 -5.10
CA LEU A 249 19.58 -15.46 -4.97
C LEU A 249 19.70 -16.16 -6.33
N LEU A 250 19.10 -15.59 -7.36
CA LEU A 250 19.18 -16.16 -8.71
C LEU A 250 20.64 -16.21 -9.23
N LEU A 251 21.39 -15.12 -9.05
CA LEU A 251 22.81 -15.07 -9.48
C LEU A 251 23.66 -16.04 -8.66
N ALA A 252 23.46 -16.12 -7.34
CA ALA A 252 24.16 -17.08 -6.46
C ALA A 252 23.87 -18.53 -6.87
N PHE A 253 22.63 -18.85 -7.22
CA PHE A 253 22.25 -20.15 -7.76
C PHE A 253 23.01 -20.47 -9.06
N HIS A 254 23.08 -19.54 -10.01
CA HIS A 254 23.83 -19.74 -11.25
C HIS A 254 25.34 -19.96 -11.01
N GLN A 255 25.90 -19.32 -9.99
CA GLN A 255 27.29 -19.47 -9.59
C GLN A 255 27.53 -20.63 -8.61
N GLN A 256 26.49 -21.39 -8.24
CA GLN A 256 26.54 -22.49 -7.27
C GLN A 256 27.09 -22.06 -5.89
N GLN A 257 26.76 -20.83 -5.45
CA GLN A 257 27.18 -20.26 -4.19
C GLN A 257 26.03 -20.27 -3.18
N HIS A 258 26.23 -20.91 -2.01
CA HIS A 258 25.24 -20.95 -0.94
C HIS A 258 25.32 -19.71 -0.02
N SER A 259 26.35 -18.90 -0.10
CA SER A 259 26.52 -17.65 0.66
C SER A 259 26.58 -16.48 -0.29
N ILE A 260 25.87 -15.42 0.04
CA ILE A 260 25.76 -14.20 -0.78
C ILE A 260 26.59 -13.10 -0.12
N ALA A 261 27.69 -12.74 -0.77
CA ALA A 261 28.58 -11.66 -0.35
C ALA A 261 28.24 -10.34 -1.07
N ALA A 262 28.78 -9.22 -0.60
CA ALA A 262 28.52 -7.88 -1.12
C ALA A 262 28.81 -7.73 -2.62
N ASN A 263 29.86 -8.37 -3.14
CA ASN A 263 30.23 -8.32 -4.55
C ASN A 263 29.13 -8.83 -5.48
N LEU A 264 28.39 -9.85 -5.06
CA LEU A 264 27.24 -10.40 -5.80
C LEU A 264 26.09 -9.38 -5.89
N VAL A 265 25.80 -8.71 -4.76
CA VAL A 265 24.79 -7.66 -4.71
C VAL A 265 25.18 -6.45 -5.57
N HIS A 266 26.44 -6.03 -5.53
CA HIS A 266 26.94 -4.95 -6.38
C HIS A 266 26.83 -5.29 -7.86
N SER A 267 27.16 -6.53 -8.26
CA SER A 267 27.01 -6.99 -9.65
C SER A 267 25.55 -6.93 -10.11
N VAL A 268 24.62 -7.40 -9.27
CA VAL A 268 23.16 -7.32 -9.57
C VAL A 268 22.71 -5.87 -9.70
N ALA A 269 23.12 -5.00 -8.80
CA ALA A 269 22.73 -3.59 -8.82
C ALA A 269 23.28 -2.87 -10.05
N GLN A 270 24.53 -3.18 -10.47
CA GLN A 270 25.15 -2.63 -11.66
C GLN A 270 24.42 -3.08 -12.93
N ASP A 271 24.17 -4.37 -13.09
CA ASP A 271 23.43 -4.93 -14.23
C ASP A 271 22.04 -4.28 -14.37
N ARG A 272 21.33 -4.10 -13.27
CA ARG A 272 20.04 -3.41 -13.27
C ARG A 272 20.13 -1.96 -13.74
N LYS A 273 21.11 -1.20 -13.25
CA LYS A 273 21.32 0.20 -13.69
C LYS A 273 21.61 0.30 -15.18
N GLU A 274 22.46 -0.55 -15.71
CA GLU A 274 22.80 -0.56 -17.13
C GLU A 274 21.61 -0.93 -18.01
N ASN A 275 20.79 -1.90 -17.60
CA ASN A 275 19.64 -2.34 -18.39
C ASN A 275 18.42 -1.41 -18.27
N LEU A 276 18.23 -0.73 -17.15
CA LEU A 276 17.14 0.26 -16.97
C LEU A 276 17.51 1.62 -17.57
N GLY A 277 18.80 2.06 -17.48
CA GLY A 277 19.25 3.35 -18.00
C GLY A 277 19.34 3.41 -19.53
N ARG A 278 19.54 2.28 -20.21
CA ARG A 278 19.56 2.24 -21.70
C ARG A 278 18.24 2.66 -22.35
N LYS A 279 17.11 2.54 -21.66
CA LYS A 279 15.78 2.94 -22.22
C LYS A 279 15.51 4.45 -22.12
N GLU A 280 16.13 5.16 -21.20
CA GLU A 280 15.97 6.61 -21.10
C GLU A 280 16.79 7.36 -22.16
N ALA A 281 17.98 6.86 -22.54
CA ALA A 281 18.82 7.45 -23.58
C ALA A 281 18.28 7.27 -25.01
N GLU A 282 17.54 6.18 -25.28
CA GLU A 282 16.95 5.94 -26.61
C GLU A 282 15.62 6.69 -26.84
N HIS A 283 15.01 7.24 -25.80
CA HIS A 283 13.75 8.01 -25.92
C HIS A 283 13.97 9.51 -26.04
N ASP A 284 15.14 10.03 -25.64
CA ASP A 284 15.52 11.45 -25.80
C ASP A 284 16.13 11.75 -27.17
N GLU A 285 16.45 10.75 -27.98
CA GLU A 285 16.99 10.91 -29.36
C GLU A 285 15.93 10.74 -30.47
N ARG A 286 14.64 10.67 -30.16
CA ARG A 286 13.54 10.66 -31.12
C ARG A 286 12.53 11.76 -30.82
#